data_d9cbbd0deee51f206080926b1fd86b9b
#
_entry.id   d9cbbd0deee51f206080926b1fd86b9b
#
_cell.length_a   1.000
_cell.length_b   1.000
_cell.length_c   1.000
_cell.angle_alpha   90.00
_cell.angle_beta   90.00
_cell.angle_gamma   90.00
#
_symmetry.space_group_name_H-M   'P 1'
#
loop_
_entity.id
_entity.type
_entity.pdbx_description
1 polymer ?
#
loop_
_entity_poly.entity_id
_entity_poly.type
_entity_poly.pdbx_seq_one_letter_code
_entity_poly.pdbx_strand_id
1 'polypeptide(L)'
;MNDVVQLNNVTKVYTMGDQRVEALRGISFTVQRGEFVAIMGASGSGKSTCMNILGCLDVPTAGEYLLEGVSVGRLTKNELAEIRNSKLGFVFQGFNLLPRTTARENVELPLVYGKFPGAKRRERALAALAQVGLAERAGHYSNQLSGGQQQRVAIARALVNEPAIILADEPTGNLDTTTSGEIMALFQGLNRQGITIIMVTHEPDIAAYAGRQVVFRDGLIVDDRRTETGNREPETGRA
;
A
#
# COMPACT_ATOMS: atom_id res chain seq x y z
N MET A 1 -0.33 -17.73 15.38
CA MET A 1 -0.11 -17.48 13.94
C MET A 1 0.03 -16.00 13.75
N ASN A 2 1.04 -15.54 13.00
CA ASN A 2 1.36 -14.12 12.87
C ASN A 2 0.89 -13.55 11.52
N ASP A 3 -0.09 -14.21 10.89
CA ASP A 3 -0.59 -13.86 9.57
C ASP A 3 -1.53 -12.65 9.66
N VAL A 4 -1.19 -11.59 8.94
CA VAL A 4 -2.00 -10.37 8.86
C VAL A 4 -2.96 -10.43 7.66
N VAL A 5 -2.58 -11.15 6.59
CA VAL A 5 -3.40 -11.44 5.41
C VAL A 5 -3.43 -12.93 5.17
N GLN A 6 -4.63 -13.47 4.88
CA GLN A 6 -4.79 -14.83 4.36
C GLN A 6 -5.81 -14.80 3.22
N LEU A 7 -5.40 -15.19 2.04
CA LEU A 7 -6.28 -15.46 0.90
C LEU A 7 -6.36 -16.96 0.69
N ASN A 8 -7.57 -17.50 0.67
CA ASN A 8 -7.85 -18.94 0.52
C ASN A 8 -8.73 -19.14 -0.72
N ASN A 9 -8.15 -19.62 -1.81
CA ASN A 9 -8.82 -19.93 -3.08
C ASN A 9 -9.71 -18.77 -3.58
N VAL A 10 -9.18 -17.54 -3.52
CA VAL A 10 -9.94 -16.34 -3.85
C VAL A 10 -10.10 -16.20 -5.36
N THR A 11 -11.35 -16.06 -5.80
CA THR A 11 -11.70 -15.75 -7.18
C THR A 11 -12.33 -14.37 -7.28
N LYS A 12 -12.16 -13.72 -8.44
CA LYS A 12 -12.88 -12.49 -8.78
C LYS A 12 -13.31 -12.51 -10.24
N VAL A 13 -14.61 -12.37 -10.42
CA VAL A 13 -15.24 -12.32 -11.74
C VAL A 13 -16.01 -11.01 -11.88
N TYR A 14 -15.72 -10.28 -12.93
CA TYR A 14 -16.49 -9.10 -13.34
C TYR A 14 -17.41 -9.47 -14.50
N THR A 15 -18.67 -9.03 -14.41
CA THR A 15 -19.64 -9.20 -15.49
C THR A 15 -19.98 -7.81 -16.06
N MET A 16 -19.74 -7.61 -17.35
CA MET A 16 -20.03 -6.38 -18.08
C MET A 16 -20.91 -6.74 -19.29
N GLY A 17 -22.23 -6.58 -19.13
CA GLY A 17 -23.19 -7.09 -20.11
C GLY A 17 -23.06 -8.62 -20.25
N ASP A 18 -22.84 -9.10 -21.48
CA ASP A 18 -22.67 -10.53 -21.77
C ASP A 18 -21.23 -11.03 -21.59
N GLN A 19 -20.28 -10.14 -21.31
CA GLN A 19 -18.87 -10.52 -21.12
C GLN A 19 -18.58 -10.83 -19.65
N ARG A 20 -17.88 -11.94 -19.44
CA ARG A 20 -17.40 -12.39 -18.14
C ARG A 20 -15.86 -12.40 -18.13
N VAL A 21 -15.26 -11.62 -17.23
CA VAL A 21 -13.82 -11.53 -17.06
C VAL A 21 -13.43 -12.13 -15.72
N GLU A 22 -12.68 -13.23 -15.75
CA GLU A 22 -12.12 -13.85 -14.54
C GLU A 22 -10.78 -13.20 -14.19
N ALA A 23 -10.83 -12.16 -13.39
CA ALA A 23 -9.65 -11.39 -13.00
C ALA A 23 -8.76 -12.12 -11.98
N LEU A 24 -9.35 -12.95 -11.11
CA LEU A 24 -8.64 -13.87 -10.22
C LEU A 24 -9.27 -15.27 -10.32
N ARG A 25 -8.42 -16.31 -10.36
CA ARG A 25 -8.81 -17.69 -10.70
C ARG A 25 -8.48 -18.67 -9.57
N GLY A 26 -8.70 -18.28 -8.29
CA GLY A 26 -8.44 -19.15 -7.14
C GLY A 26 -7.04 -18.97 -6.57
N ILE A 27 -6.66 -17.72 -6.28
CA ILE A 27 -5.36 -17.43 -5.66
C ILE A 27 -5.39 -17.74 -4.16
N SER A 28 -4.27 -18.26 -3.66
CA SER A 28 -4.04 -18.49 -2.24
C SER A 28 -2.66 -18.02 -1.86
N PHE A 29 -2.54 -17.13 -0.90
CA PHE A 29 -1.28 -16.78 -0.26
C PHE A 29 -1.53 -16.08 1.09
N THR A 30 -0.51 -16.06 1.94
CA THR A 30 -0.54 -15.42 3.25
C THR A 30 0.54 -14.36 3.33
N VAL A 31 0.32 -13.31 4.14
CA VAL A 31 1.34 -12.32 4.48
C VAL A 31 1.45 -12.26 6.00
N GLN A 32 2.67 -12.39 6.51
CA GLN A 32 2.94 -12.29 7.94
C GLN A 32 3.16 -10.83 8.35
N ARG A 33 2.89 -10.53 9.62
CA ARG A 33 3.18 -9.20 10.17
C ARG A 33 4.66 -8.87 10.03
N GLY A 34 4.96 -7.67 9.52
CA GLY A 34 6.32 -7.21 9.28
C GLY A 34 6.95 -7.72 7.98
N GLU A 35 6.23 -8.48 7.14
CA GLU A 35 6.74 -8.81 5.80
C GLU A 35 6.69 -7.59 4.87
N PHE A 36 7.66 -7.51 3.96
CA PHE A 36 7.62 -6.64 2.79
C PHE A 36 7.49 -7.51 1.55
N VAL A 37 6.33 -7.48 0.91
CA VAL A 37 5.96 -8.31 -0.24
C VAL A 37 5.79 -7.44 -1.48
N ALA A 38 6.42 -7.82 -2.58
CA ALA A 38 6.18 -7.24 -3.91
C ALA A 38 5.30 -8.18 -4.75
N ILE A 39 4.17 -7.70 -5.21
CA ILE A 39 3.28 -8.36 -6.17
C ILE A 39 3.65 -7.89 -7.56
N MET A 40 4.09 -8.81 -8.41
CA MET A 40 4.59 -8.56 -9.76
C MET A 40 3.73 -9.23 -10.83
N GLY A 41 3.92 -8.83 -12.08
CA GLY A 41 3.28 -9.44 -13.25
C GLY A 41 2.96 -8.40 -14.33
N ALA A 42 2.64 -8.88 -15.55
CA ALA A 42 2.26 -8.02 -16.66
C ALA A 42 0.96 -7.24 -16.42
N SER A 43 0.68 -6.22 -17.24
CA SER A 43 -0.62 -5.56 -17.23
C SER A 43 -1.74 -6.58 -17.49
N GLY A 44 -2.86 -6.46 -16.77
CA GLY A 44 -3.98 -7.39 -16.90
C GLY A 44 -3.81 -8.72 -16.15
N SER A 45 -2.69 -8.98 -15.46
CA SER A 45 -2.46 -10.26 -14.77
C SER A 45 -3.28 -10.47 -13.50
N GLY A 46 -4.06 -9.46 -13.03
CA GLY A 46 -4.89 -9.54 -11.82
C GLY A 46 -4.36 -8.80 -10.60
N LYS A 47 -3.18 -8.15 -10.67
CA LYS A 47 -2.55 -7.43 -9.55
C LYS A 47 -3.45 -6.34 -8.95
N SER A 48 -3.98 -5.45 -9.77
CA SER A 48 -4.85 -4.35 -9.30
C SER A 48 -6.15 -4.89 -8.71
N THR A 49 -6.69 -5.99 -9.24
CA THR A 49 -7.84 -6.68 -8.66
C THR A 49 -7.51 -7.25 -7.29
N CYS A 50 -6.36 -7.92 -7.16
CA CYS A 50 -5.87 -8.42 -5.88
C CYS A 50 -5.67 -7.27 -4.88
N MET A 51 -5.03 -6.17 -5.31
CA MET A 51 -4.83 -4.98 -4.49
C MET A 51 -6.16 -4.37 -3.99
N ASN A 52 -7.18 -4.30 -4.86
CA ASN A 52 -8.51 -3.81 -4.48
C ASN A 52 -9.18 -4.70 -3.43
N ILE A 53 -9.02 -6.04 -3.55
CA ILE A 53 -9.54 -6.98 -2.54
C ILE A 53 -8.77 -6.82 -1.23
N LEU A 54 -7.44 -6.82 -1.26
CA LEU A 54 -6.60 -6.59 -0.08
C LEU A 54 -6.93 -5.26 0.60
N GLY A 55 -7.21 -4.23 -0.21
CA GLY A 55 -7.60 -2.90 0.24
C GLY A 55 -9.04 -2.79 0.73
N CYS A 56 -9.83 -3.87 0.76
CA CYS A 56 -11.27 -3.82 1.08
C CYS A 56 -12.05 -2.81 0.22
N LEU A 57 -11.56 -2.50 -1.00
CA LEU A 57 -12.25 -1.67 -2.00
C LEU A 57 -13.22 -2.50 -2.84
N ASP A 58 -12.95 -3.81 -2.90
CA ASP A 58 -13.79 -4.81 -3.55
C ASP A 58 -13.80 -6.09 -2.69
N VAL A 59 -14.75 -6.99 -2.99
CA VAL A 59 -14.86 -8.28 -2.27
C VAL A 59 -14.66 -9.45 -3.24
N PRO A 60 -14.14 -10.59 -2.78
CA PRO A 60 -14.07 -11.82 -3.58
C PRO A 60 -15.43 -12.23 -4.16
N THR A 61 -15.44 -12.84 -5.34
CA THR A 61 -16.62 -13.54 -5.87
C THR A 61 -16.82 -14.88 -5.15
N ALA A 62 -15.71 -15.59 -4.87
CA ALA A 62 -15.69 -16.80 -4.04
C ALA A 62 -14.32 -16.95 -3.36
N GLY A 63 -14.19 -17.91 -2.47
CA GLY A 63 -13.02 -18.06 -1.60
C GLY A 63 -13.14 -17.20 -0.33
N GLU A 64 -12.07 -17.10 0.42
CA GLU A 64 -12.06 -16.38 1.69
C GLU A 64 -10.86 -15.43 1.78
N TYR A 65 -11.12 -14.22 2.25
CA TYR A 65 -10.10 -13.25 2.65
C TYR A 65 -10.23 -12.95 4.14
N LEU A 66 -9.16 -13.25 4.88
CA LEU A 66 -9.03 -12.90 6.30
C LEU A 66 -7.99 -11.79 6.46
N LEU A 67 -8.39 -10.69 7.11
CA LEU A 67 -7.50 -9.60 7.55
C LEU A 67 -7.44 -9.62 9.07
N GLU A 68 -6.26 -9.87 9.63
CA GLU A 68 -6.06 -10.09 11.07
C GLU A 68 -7.09 -11.08 11.67
N GLY A 69 -7.43 -12.15 10.93
CA GLY A 69 -8.41 -13.18 11.32
C GLY A 69 -9.88 -12.79 11.11
N VAL A 70 -10.17 -11.57 10.65
CA VAL A 70 -11.54 -11.11 10.34
C VAL A 70 -11.89 -11.44 8.88
N SER A 71 -13.00 -12.17 8.66
CA SER A 71 -13.47 -12.52 7.32
C SER A 71 -14.09 -11.31 6.62
N VAL A 72 -13.34 -10.75 5.67
CA VAL A 72 -13.69 -9.51 4.94
C VAL A 72 -14.94 -9.67 4.08
N GLY A 73 -15.11 -10.85 3.46
CA GLY A 73 -16.26 -11.12 2.56
C GLY A 73 -17.64 -11.11 3.23
N ARG A 74 -17.70 -11.09 4.56
CA ARG A 74 -18.95 -11.09 5.35
C ARG A 74 -19.33 -9.70 5.86
N LEU A 75 -18.48 -8.70 5.64
CA LEU A 75 -18.63 -7.36 6.18
C LEU A 75 -19.54 -6.48 5.31
N THR A 76 -20.29 -5.61 5.95
CA THR A 76 -21.04 -4.54 5.29
C THR A 76 -20.11 -3.47 4.73
N LYS A 77 -20.62 -2.63 3.83
CA LYS A 77 -19.87 -1.50 3.26
C LYS A 77 -19.30 -0.54 4.33
N ASN A 78 -20.04 -0.33 5.41
CA ASN A 78 -19.61 0.54 6.51
C ASN A 78 -18.47 -0.10 7.30
N GLU A 79 -18.57 -1.38 7.63
CA GLU A 79 -17.51 -2.13 8.32
C GLU A 79 -16.23 -2.20 7.47
N LEU A 80 -16.36 -2.40 6.15
CA LEU A 80 -15.23 -2.32 5.22
C LEU A 80 -14.59 -0.94 5.22
N ALA A 81 -15.38 0.15 5.31
CA ALA A 81 -14.86 1.51 5.40
C ALA A 81 -14.12 1.76 6.73
N GLU A 82 -14.60 1.22 7.84
CA GLU A 82 -13.94 1.29 9.15
C GLU A 82 -12.61 0.54 9.14
N ILE A 83 -12.57 -0.67 8.56
CA ILE A 83 -11.34 -1.45 8.39
C ILE A 83 -10.34 -0.70 7.51
N ARG A 84 -10.77 -0.17 6.36
CA ARG A 84 -9.89 0.63 5.50
C ARG A 84 -9.25 1.79 6.25
N ASN A 85 -10.04 2.50 7.04
CA ASN A 85 -9.55 3.66 7.78
C ASN A 85 -8.60 3.29 8.92
N SER A 86 -8.87 2.18 9.63
CA SER A 86 -8.15 1.83 10.86
C SER A 86 -6.99 0.85 10.66
N LYS A 87 -7.04 0.00 9.61
CA LYS A 87 -6.10 -1.11 9.42
C LYS A 87 -5.23 -0.98 8.18
N LEU A 88 -5.63 -0.15 7.21
CA LEU A 88 -4.98 -0.08 5.91
C LEU A 88 -4.50 1.34 5.62
N GLY A 89 -3.24 1.46 5.19
CA GLY A 89 -2.67 2.67 4.61
C GLY A 89 -2.51 2.51 3.11
N PHE A 90 -2.87 3.52 2.33
CA PHE A 90 -2.77 3.47 0.86
C PHE A 90 -1.77 4.49 0.34
N VAL A 91 -0.90 4.02 -0.56
CA VAL A 91 0.05 4.83 -1.32
C VAL A 91 -0.14 4.52 -2.80
N PHE A 92 -0.37 5.53 -3.63
CA PHE A 92 -0.67 5.40 -5.05
C PHE A 92 0.41 6.07 -5.91
N GLN A 93 0.56 5.62 -7.15
CA GLN A 93 1.44 6.19 -8.15
C GLN A 93 1.19 7.70 -8.36
N GLY A 94 -0.07 8.12 -8.43
CA GLY A 94 -0.48 9.51 -8.64
C GLY A 94 -0.53 10.37 -7.37
N PHE A 95 0.05 9.91 -6.24
CA PHE A 95 0.04 10.54 -4.92
C PHE A 95 -1.36 10.70 -4.33
N ASN A 96 -2.36 11.03 -5.12
CA ASN A 96 -3.76 11.25 -4.76
C ASN A 96 -3.91 12.23 -3.58
N LEU A 97 -3.12 13.32 -3.62
CA LEU A 97 -3.25 14.40 -2.67
C LEU A 97 -4.41 15.31 -3.07
N LEU A 98 -5.15 15.79 -2.08
CA LEU A 98 -6.18 16.79 -2.31
C LEU A 98 -5.51 18.10 -2.76
N PRO A 99 -5.94 18.68 -3.90
CA PRO A 99 -5.45 19.98 -4.33
C PRO A 99 -5.95 21.09 -3.38
N ARG A 100 -5.25 22.20 -3.31
CA ARG A 100 -5.60 23.35 -2.46
C ARG A 100 -5.66 23.07 -0.96
N THR A 101 -5.05 21.97 -0.52
CA THR A 101 -4.84 21.64 0.89
C THR A 101 -3.35 21.48 1.16
N THR A 102 -2.95 21.77 2.39
CA THR A 102 -1.56 21.65 2.82
C THR A 102 -1.15 20.17 2.99
N ALA A 103 0.17 19.91 3.08
CA ALA A 103 0.68 18.58 3.42
C ALA A 103 0.07 18.05 4.72
N ARG A 104 0.02 18.89 5.77
CA ARG A 104 -0.59 18.53 7.05
C ARG A 104 -2.07 18.17 6.90
N GLU A 105 -2.86 18.97 6.19
CA GLU A 105 -4.30 18.72 6.01
C GLU A 105 -4.56 17.43 5.21
N ASN A 106 -3.73 17.12 4.21
CA ASN A 106 -3.78 15.84 3.52
C ASN A 106 -3.54 14.66 4.46
N VAL A 107 -2.57 14.78 5.38
CA VAL A 107 -2.25 13.74 6.36
C VAL A 107 -3.30 13.64 7.46
N GLU A 108 -3.96 14.75 7.83
CA GLU A 108 -5.05 14.75 8.81
C GLU A 108 -6.32 14.04 8.31
N LEU A 109 -6.51 13.89 7.00
CA LEU A 109 -7.76 13.43 6.41
C LEU A 109 -8.25 12.07 6.97
N PRO A 110 -7.44 11.01 7.07
CA PRO A 110 -7.88 9.74 7.66
C PRO A 110 -8.33 9.88 9.13
N LEU A 111 -7.72 10.79 9.88
CA LEU A 111 -8.04 11.02 11.27
C LEU A 111 -9.42 11.70 11.47
N VAL A 112 -9.93 12.40 10.45
CA VAL A 112 -11.29 12.97 10.48
C VAL A 112 -12.32 11.86 10.58
N TYR A 113 -12.16 10.80 9.80
CA TYR A 113 -13.03 9.62 9.84
C TYR A 113 -12.88 8.80 11.13
N GLY A 114 -11.69 8.82 11.76
CA GLY A 114 -11.40 8.21 13.05
C GLY A 114 -11.97 8.96 14.26
N LYS A 115 -12.70 10.09 14.06
CA LYS A 115 -13.33 10.91 15.08
C LYS A 115 -12.36 11.50 16.12
N PHE A 116 -11.09 11.71 15.76
CA PHE A 116 -10.11 12.34 16.64
C PHE A 116 -10.38 13.86 16.80
N PRO A 117 -10.20 14.43 18.00
CA PRO A 117 -10.25 15.87 18.21
C PRO A 117 -9.22 16.62 17.35
N GLY A 118 -9.54 17.85 16.91
CA GLY A 118 -8.70 18.65 16.01
C GLY A 118 -7.25 18.82 16.46
N ALA A 119 -7.03 19.11 17.75
CA ALA A 119 -5.68 19.24 18.31
C ALA A 119 -4.87 17.94 18.16
N LYS A 120 -5.48 16.78 18.45
CA LYS A 120 -4.84 15.47 18.32
C LYS A 120 -4.60 15.07 16.86
N ARG A 121 -5.50 15.45 15.94
CA ARG A 121 -5.28 15.24 14.50
C ARG A 121 -4.05 15.97 14.03
N ARG A 122 -3.92 17.25 14.39
CA ARG A 122 -2.77 18.08 14.04
C ARG A 122 -1.46 17.49 14.58
N GLU A 123 -1.43 17.10 15.84
CA GLU A 123 -0.27 16.48 16.49
C GLU A 123 0.18 15.22 15.75
N ARG A 124 -0.74 14.27 15.49
CA ARG A 124 -0.44 13.01 14.77
C ARG A 124 0.02 13.26 13.34
N ALA A 125 -0.61 14.20 12.64
CA ALA A 125 -0.21 14.53 11.27
C ALA A 125 1.20 15.13 11.21
N LEU A 126 1.57 16.00 12.16
CA LEU A 126 2.93 16.55 12.22
C LEU A 126 3.96 15.47 12.57
N ALA A 127 3.63 14.55 13.47
CA ALA A 127 4.49 13.41 13.80
C ALA A 127 4.69 12.50 12.58
N ALA A 128 3.63 12.19 11.83
CA ALA A 128 3.73 11.38 10.62
C ALA A 128 4.56 12.08 9.51
N LEU A 129 4.41 13.40 9.35
CA LEU A 129 5.25 14.17 8.43
C LEU A 129 6.73 14.18 8.84
N ALA A 130 7.01 14.25 10.14
CA ALA A 130 8.38 14.17 10.66
C ALA A 130 9.02 12.80 10.36
N GLN A 131 8.28 11.69 10.47
CA GLN A 131 8.75 10.34 10.14
C GLN A 131 9.22 10.20 8.69
N VAL A 132 8.63 10.97 7.77
CA VAL A 132 9.00 10.96 6.35
C VAL A 132 9.93 12.11 5.95
N GLY A 133 10.45 12.88 6.92
CA GLY A 133 11.39 13.98 6.70
C GLY A 133 10.76 15.26 6.14
N LEU A 134 9.48 15.52 6.42
CA LEU A 134 8.73 16.68 5.92
C LEU A 134 8.18 17.60 7.02
N ALA A 135 8.76 17.61 8.21
CA ALA A 135 8.32 18.46 9.33
C ALA A 135 8.22 19.93 8.92
N GLU A 136 9.25 20.47 8.26
CA GLU A 136 9.33 21.87 7.81
C GLU A 136 8.43 22.19 6.60
N ARG A 137 7.83 21.18 5.99
CA ARG A 137 6.97 21.32 4.81
C ARG A 137 5.48 21.15 5.12
N ALA A 138 5.09 21.02 6.38
CA ALA A 138 3.72 20.76 6.83
C ALA A 138 2.69 21.80 6.31
N GLY A 139 3.10 23.07 6.17
CA GLY A 139 2.24 24.14 5.67
C GLY A 139 2.23 24.33 4.15
N HIS A 140 3.03 23.56 3.40
CA HIS A 140 3.11 23.69 1.94
C HIS A 140 1.92 23.01 1.26
N TYR A 141 1.40 23.62 0.21
CA TYR A 141 0.41 23.03 -0.68
C TYR A 141 1.06 22.00 -1.61
N SER A 142 0.28 21.04 -2.13
CA SER A 142 0.79 19.97 -2.99
C SER A 142 1.54 20.48 -4.22
N ASN A 143 1.10 21.59 -4.83
CA ASN A 143 1.77 22.23 -5.97
C ASN A 143 3.09 22.96 -5.63
N GLN A 144 3.44 23.08 -4.37
CA GLN A 144 4.69 23.65 -3.88
C GLN A 144 5.71 22.55 -3.50
N LEU A 145 5.35 21.29 -3.68
CA LEU A 145 6.15 20.12 -3.33
C LEU A 145 6.64 19.41 -4.60
N SER A 146 7.88 18.92 -4.58
CA SER A 146 8.37 18.02 -5.63
C SER A 146 7.60 16.70 -5.63
N GLY A 147 7.70 15.91 -6.71
CA GLY A 147 7.06 14.58 -6.80
C GLY A 147 7.43 13.67 -5.64
N GLY A 148 8.71 13.59 -5.29
CA GLY A 148 9.18 12.80 -4.14
C GLY A 148 8.64 13.32 -2.80
N GLN A 149 8.52 14.65 -2.63
CA GLN A 149 7.89 15.23 -1.44
C GLN A 149 6.40 14.92 -1.38
N GLN A 150 5.68 14.99 -2.51
CA GLN A 150 4.27 14.59 -2.58
C GLN A 150 4.08 13.12 -2.23
N GLN A 151 4.97 12.24 -2.70
CA GLN A 151 4.93 10.82 -2.34
C GLN A 151 5.20 10.60 -0.85
N ARG A 152 6.14 11.32 -0.26
CA ARG A 152 6.37 11.29 1.19
C ARG A 152 5.13 11.77 1.98
N VAL A 153 4.39 12.78 1.50
CA VAL A 153 3.11 13.19 2.11
C VAL A 153 2.07 12.05 2.00
N ALA A 154 1.97 11.38 0.86
CA ALA A 154 1.08 10.23 0.68
C ALA A 154 1.44 9.07 1.63
N ILE A 155 2.73 8.80 1.84
CA ILE A 155 3.21 7.81 2.81
C ILE A 155 2.88 8.24 4.24
N ALA A 156 3.10 9.50 4.62
CA ALA A 156 2.71 10.02 5.94
C ALA A 156 1.21 9.90 6.19
N ARG A 157 0.37 10.18 5.17
CA ARG A 157 -1.08 9.98 5.22
C ARG A 157 -1.44 8.51 5.43
N ALA A 158 -0.73 7.59 4.80
CA ALA A 158 -0.93 6.16 4.99
C ALA A 158 -0.57 5.69 6.40
N LEU A 159 0.44 6.31 7.03
CA LEU A 159 0.95 5.95 8.37
C LEU A 159 0.11 6.51 9.52
N VAL A 160 -0.62 7.60 9.32
CA VAL A 160 -1.16 8.46 10.40
C VAL A 160 -2.13 7.75 11.35
N ASN A 161 -2.81 6.69 10.88
CA ASN A 161 -3.68 5.83 11.70
C ASN A 161 -2.97 4.59 12.27
N GLU A 162 -1.64 4.48 12.12
CA GLU A 162 -0.87 3.31 12.57
C GLU A 162 -1.43 2.01 11.99
N PRO A 163 -1.48 1.87 10.65
CA PRO A 163 -2.16 0.76 10.00
C PRO A 163 -1.44 -0.56 10.25
N ALA A 164 -2.19 -1.67 10.14
CA ALA A 164 -1.61 -3.02 10.15
C ALA A 164 -0.80 -3.31 8.87
N ILE A 165 -1.22 -2.71 7.74
CA ILE A 165 -0.62 -2.92 6.42
C ILE A 165 -0.60 -1.60 5.64
N ILE A 166 0.51 -1.35 4.94
CA ILE A 166 0.58 -0.36 3.86
C ILE A 166 0.45 -1.09 2.52
N LEU A 167 -0.53 -0.65 1.73
CA LEU A 167 -0.75 -1.08 0.36
C LEU A 167 -0.21 -0.01 -0.58
N ALA A 168 0.84 -0.31 -1.35
CA ALA A 168 1.49 0.61 -2.26
C ALA A 168 1.32 0.17 -3.71
N ASP A 169 0.60 0.96 -4.51
CA ASP A 169 0.34 0.68 -5.93
C ASP A 169 1.26 1.55 -6.80
N GLU A 170 2.28 0.92 -7.38
CA GLU A 170 3.33 1.54 -8.20
C GLU A 170 3.90 2.84 -7.59
N PRO A 171 4.41 2.79 -6.34
CA PRO A 171 4.70 4.00 -5.57
C PRO A 171 5.83 4.87 -6.13
N THR A 172 6.56 4.38 -7.11
CA THR A 172 7.71 5.06 -7.77
C THR A 172 7.45 5.43 -9.22
N GLY A 173 6.33 4.99 -9.80
CA GLY A 173 6.09 5.08 -11.25
C GLY A 173 6.01 6.49 -11.84
N ASN A 174 5.91 7.55 -11.02
CA ASN A 174 5.95 8.95 -11.45
C ASN A 174 7.20 9.70 -10.95
N LEU A 175 8.24 8.98 -10.53
CA LEU A 175 9.44 9.56 -9.95
C LEU A 175 10.67 9.22 -10.79
N ASP A 176 11.69 10.08 -10.72
CA ASP A 176 13.00 9.76 -11.27
C ASP A 176 13.70 8.65 -10.46
N THR A 177 14.73 8.05 -11.03
CA THR A 177 15.44 6.89 -10.46
C THR A 177 16.03 7.19 -9.08
N THR A 178 16.62 8.37 -8.87
CA THR A 178 17.21 8.76 -7.58
C THR A 178 16.14 8.89 -6.52
N THR A 179 15.08 9.62 -6.81
CA THR A 179 13.92 9.81 -5.92
C THR A 179 13.22 8.47 -5.63
N SER A 180 13.11 7.59 -6.64
CA SER A 180 12.58 6.24 -6.46
C SER A 180 13.38 5.44 -5.44
N GLY A 181 14.72 5.47 -5.52
CA GLY A 181 15.60 4.84 -4.53
C GLY A 181 15.37 5.37 -3.11
N GLU A 182 15.23 6.70 -2.95
CA GLU A 182 14.93 7.31 -1.65
C GLU A 182 13.58 6.87 -1.08
N ILE A 183 12.54 6.79 -1.90
CA ILE A 183 11.22 6.32 -1.48
C ILE A 183 11.28 4.83 -1.09
N MET A 184 12.00 4.02 -1.84
CA MET A 184 12.16 2.60 -1.49
C MET A 184 12.97 2.40 -0.21
N ALA A 185 14.02 3.19 0.01
CA ALA A 185 14.76 3.21 1.28
C ALA A 185 13.86 3.61 2.47
N LEU A 186 12.95 4.57 2.27
CA LEU A 186 11.95 4.94 3.27
C LEU A 186 11.03 3.75 3.59
N PHE A 187 10.48 3.06 2.59
CA PHE A 187 9.66 1.86 2.80
C PHE A 187 10.43 0.76 3.55
N GLN A 188 11.70 0.50 3.20
CA GLN A 188 12.52 -0.44 3.95
C GLN A 188 12.74 0.01 5.40
N GLY A 189 12.95 1.30 5.63
CA GLY A 189 13.06 1.87 6.98
C GLY A 189 11.80 1.63 7.81
N LEU A 190 10.63 1.84 7.23
CA LEU A 190 9.34 1.58 7.85
C LEU A 190 9.12 0.08 8.12
N ASN A 191 9.50 -0.76 7.16
CA ASN A 191 9.38 -2.21 7.33
C ASN A 191 10.29 -2.73 8.46
N ARG A 192 11.53 -2.24 8.58
CA ARG A 192 12.42 -2.55 9.71
C ARG A 192 11.85 -2.15 11.07
N GLN A 193 10.92 -1.18 11.12
CA GLN A 193 10.16 -0.80 12.32
C GLN A 193 8.96 -1.73 12.57
N GLY A 194 8.76 -2.78 11.77
CA GLY A 194 7.71 -3.79 11.92
C GLY A 194 6.44 -3.53 11.11
N ILE A 195 6.42 -2.51 10.25
CA ILE A 195 5.25 -2.22 9.38
C ILE A 195 5.21 -3.25 8.25
N THR A 196 4.05 -3.87 8.06
CA THR A 196 3.80 -4.78 6.94
C THR A 196 3.55 -3.97 5.68
N ILE A 197 4.21 -4.32 4.57
CA ILE A 197 4.08 -3.62 3.30
C ILE A 197 3.77 -4.61 2.19
N ILE A 198 2.72 -4.32 1.42
CA ILE A 198 2.40 -5.03 0.18
C ILE A 198 2.45 -4.01 -0.94
N MET A 199 3.40 -4.19 -1.85
CA MET A 199 3.63 -3.29 -2.97
C MET A 199 3.29 -3.99 -4.28
N VAL A 200 2.57 -3.32 -5.16
CA VAL A 200 2.41 -3.73 -6.56
C VAL A 200 3.40 -2.95 -7.41
N THR A 201 4.16 -3.64 -8.24
CA THR A 201 5.04 -3.04 -9.22
C THR A 201 5.25 -3.98 -10.41
N HIS A 202 5.52 -3.41 -11.58
CA HIS A 202 5.97 -4.17 -12.74
C HIS A 202 7.49 -4.04 -12.97
N GLU A 203 8.18 -3.24 -12.15
CA GLU A 203 9.61 -2.95 -12.24
C GLU A 203 10.41 -3.94 -11.36
N PRO A 204 11.27 -4.82 -11.95
CA PRO A 204 12.06 -5.79 -11.19
C PRO A 204 13.02 -5.15 -10.17
N ASP A 205 13.60 -3.99 -10.52
CA ASP A 205 14.53 -3.27 -9.64
C ASP A 205 13.83 -2.74 -8.39
N ILE A 206 12.59 -2.27 -8.53
CA ILE A 206 11.75 -1.83 -7.40
C ILE A 206 11.29 -3.03 -6.57
N ALA A 207 10.91 -4.13 -7.21
CA ALA A 207 10.54 -5.36 -6.51
C ALA A 207 11.68 -5.97 -5.69
N ALA A 208 12.94 -5.73 -6.09
CA ALA A 208 14.13 -6.23 -5.38
C ALA A 208 14.33 -5.61 -3.98
N TYR A 209 13.63 -4.51 -3.64
CA TYR A 209 13.63 -3.95 -2.29
C TYR A 209 12.76 -4.76 -1.30
N ALA A 210 11.85 -5.59 -1.79
CA ALA A 210 11.00 -6.43 -0.97
C ALA A 210 11.70 -7.75 -0.61
N GLY A 211 11.43 -8.27 0.58
CA GLY A 211 11.96 -9.56 1.05
C GLY A 211 11.24 -10.79 0.46
N ARG A 212 10.14 -10.57 -0.28
CA ARG A 212 9.37 -11.64 -0.94
C ARG A 212 8.73 -11.09 -2.21
N GLN A 213 8.73 -11.91 -3.26
CA GLN A 213 8.14 -11.59 -4.54
C GLN A 213 7.08 -12.62 -4.90
N VAL A 214 5.87 -12.15 -5.25
CA VAL A 214 4.73 -12.96 -5.67
C VAL A 214 4.38 -12.57 -7.11
N VAL A 215 4.51 -13.49 -8.06
CA VAL A 215 4.32 -13.21 -9.49
C VAL A 215 2.96 -13.66 -9.98
N PHE A 216 2.20 -12.73 -10.53
CA PHE A 216 0.87 -12.95 -11.10
C PHE A 216 0.95 -13.11 -12.61
N ARG A 217 0.20 -14.08 -13.13
CA ARG A 217 -0.05 -14.27 -14.57
C ARG A 217 -1.46 -14.80 -14.76
N ASP A 218 -2.24 -14.13 -15.64
CA ASP A 218 -3.59 -14.56 -16.04
C ASP A 218 -4.54 -14.90 -14.87
N GLY A 219 -4.49 -14.09 -13.80
CA GLY A 219 -5.33 -14.27 -12.61
C GLY A 219 -4.86 -15.36 -11.65
N LEU A 220 -3.67 -15.91 -11.83
CA LEU A 220 -3.06 -16.93 -10.98
C LEU A 220 -1.73 -16.44 -10.40
N ILE A 221 -1.34 -16.99 -9.25
CA ILE A 221 0.03 -16.90 -8.73
C ILE A 221 0.85 -18.00 -9.38
N VAL A 222 1.92 -17.61 -10.11
CA VAL A 222 2.79 -18.55 -10.83
C VAL A 222 4.16 -18.71 -10.16
N ASP A 223 4.52 -17.79 -9.27
CA ASP A 223 5.77 -17.86 -8.50
C ASP A 223 5.57 -17.12 -7.16
N ASP A 224 6.17 -17.64 -6.08
CA ASP A 224 6.14 -17.06 -4.74
C ASP A 224 7.46 -17.41 -4.06
N ARG A 225 8.39 -16.45 -4.03
CA ARG A 225 9.75 -16.68 -3.55
C ARG A 225 10.20 -15.63 -2.55
N ARG A 226 10.95 -16.06 -1.53
CA ARG A 226 11.68 -15.14 -0.66
C ARG A 226 12.98 -14.72 -1.36
N THR A 227 13.32 -13.45 -1.24
CA THR A 227 14.54 -12.89 -1.80
C THR A 227 15.57 -12.74 -0.68
N GLU A 228 16.78 -13.19 -0.90
CA GLU A 228 17.90 -12.99 0.04
C GLU A 228 18.31 -11.51 0.14
N THR A 229 17.81 -10.68 -0.78
CA THR A 229 18.21 -9.28 -1.01
C THR A 229 17.35 -8.25 -0.28
N GLY A 230 16.50 -8.62 0.67
CA GLY A 230 15.75 -7.65 1.51
C GLY A 230 16.61 -6.60 2.24
N ASN A 231 17.91 -6.54 1.96
CA ASN A 231 18.92 -5.63 2.48
C ASN A 231 19.74 -4.92 1.39
N ARG A 232 19.16 -4.57 0.24
CA ARG A 232 19.86 -3.63 -0.65
C ARG A 232 19.98 -2.29 0.09
N GLU A 233 21.19 -1.98 0.54
CA GLU A 233 21.53 -0.62 0.92
C GLU A 233 21.42 0.28 -0.32
N PRO A 234 20.92 1.53 -0.17
CA PRO A 234 20.90 2.48 -1.27
C PRO A 234 22.37 2.62 -1.75
N GLU A 235 22.59 2.45 -3.05
CA GLU A 235 23.88 2.82 -3.65
C GLU A 235 24.09 4.31 -3.37
N THR A 236 24.86 4.61 -2.34
CA THR A 236 25.36 5.97 -2.12
C THR A 236 26.28 6.25 -3.29
N GLY A 237 25.81 7.09 -4.22
CA GLY A 237 26.56 7.51 -5.39
C GLY A 237 27.98 7.90 -4.98
N ARG A 238 28.95 7.16 -5.49
CA ARG A 238 30.35 7.62 -5.49
C ARG A 238 30.40 8.84 -6.41
N ALA A 239 30.73 9.97 -5.80
CA ALA A 239 31.10 11.19 -6.49
C ALA A 239 32.32 10.98 -7.41
#